data_bdde07514a5c2c9b0f810049f7d6f085
#
_entry.id   bdde07514a5c2c9b0f810049f7d6f085
#
_cell.length_a   1.000
_cell.length_b   1.000
_cell.length_c   1.000
_cell.angle_alpha   90.00
_cell.angle_beta   90.00
_cell.angle_gamma   90.00
#
_symmetry.space_group_name_H-M   'P 1'
#
loop_
_entity.id
_entity.type
_entity.pdbx_description
1 polymer ?
#
loop_
_entity_poly.entity_id
_entity_poly.type
_entity_poly.pdbx_seq_one_letter_code
_entity_poly.pdbx_strand_id
1 'polypeptide(L)'
;GGPVEQVTTGERRLSSFSFSADGTVMAFTATDPVTPTELYVAMGDGATEQKATGFNDDWLGLVTLQPAERLTWTVEDGTEIEGWVIKPVGYGEGDSYPLILKIHGGPHSAYGNTFFPTFHVLSSAGFFVLYTNPRGSSGYGHDFMYATRGQWGILDKEDYLTGVDSALARYPAADSTRLGVSGGSYGGFMTNWLTATTDRFQAAVTSRSITNWESWYGTSDAQGLTEYEFMGTPWEQRDLYRRLSPISYVENVTAPTLIIHSEEDYRTPLG
;
A
#
# COMPACT_ATOMS: atom_id res chain seq x y z
N GLY A 1 31.01 -14.37 -12.83
CA GLY A 1 29.64 -14.55 -13.31
C GLY A 1 29.45 -13.80 -14.60
N GLY A 2 28.57 -14.26 -15.48
CA GLY A 2 28.17 -13.57 -16.69
C GLY A 2 27.31 -12.33 -16.40
N PRO A 3 26.90 -11.58 -17.42
CA PRO A 3 25.93 -10.48 -17.27
C PRO A 3 24.60 -11.01 -16.71
N VAL A 4 23.92 -10.14 -15.98
CA VAL A 4 22.54 -10.43 -15.51
C VAL A 4 21.58 -10.12 -16.65
N GLU A 5 20.76 -11.08 -17.04
CA GLU A 5 19.77 -10.94 -18.09
C GLU A 5 18.36 -11.12 -17.53
N GLN A 6 17.42 -10.28 -17.97
CA GLN A 6 16.01 -10.43 -17.61
C GLN A 6 15.37 -11.48 -18.50
N VAL A 7 14.86 -12.55 -17.91
CA VAL A 7 14.24 -13.68 -18.64
C VAL A 7 12.71 -13.69 -18.61
N THR A 8 12.09 -12.84 -17.82
CA THR A 8 10.62 -12.70 -17.73
C THR A 8 10.19 -11.27 -18.02
N THR A 9 8.99 -11.08 -18.56
CA THR A 9 8.45 -9.77 -18.96
C THR A 9 7.01 -9.58 -18.49
N GLY A 10 6.45 -8.39 -18.70
CA GLY A 10 5.08 -8.01 -18.37
C GLY A 10 4.95 -7.26 -17.06
N GLU A 11 3.86 -6.49 -16.94
CA GLU A 11 3.51 -5.71 -15.74
C GLU A 11 2.79 -6.60 -14.73
N ARG A 12 3.53 -7.44 -14.03
CA ARG A 12 3.04 -8.44 -13.10
C ARG A 12 4.06 -8.73 -12.00
N ARG A 13 3.59 -9.25 -10.90
CA ARG A 13 4.46 -9.74 -9.82
C ARG A 13 4.73 -11.22 -10.02
N LEU A 14 6.00 -11.57 -9.98
CA LEU A 14 6.48 -12.94 -10.04
C LEU A 14 7.04 -13.38 -8.69
N SER A 15 6.86 -14.64 -8.33
CA SER A 15 7.39 -15.21 -7.08
C SER A 15 7.53 -16.73 -7.17
N SER A 16 8.09 -17.33 -6.12
CA SER A 16 8.18 -18.80 -5.94
C SER A 16 8.85 -19.51 -7.11
N PHE A 17 10.02 -19.05 -7.52
CA PHE A 17 10.78 -19.67 -8.62
C PHE A 17 11.37 -21.03 -8.21
N SER A 18 11.27 -21.99 -9.14
CA SER A 18 11.89 -23.30 -9.06
C SER A 18 12.41 -23.71 -10.43
N PHE A 19 13.56 -24.39 -10.47
CA PHE A 19 14.17 -24.85 -11.71
C PHE A 19 14.31 -26.36 -11.71
N SER A 20 14.24 -26.97 -12.91
CA SER A 20 14.67 -28.36 -13.11
C SER A 20 16.14 -28.53 -12.77
N ALA A 21 16.57 -29.75 -12.46
CA ALA A 21 17.94 -30.04 -12.05
C ALA A 21 18.99 -29.63 -13.10
N ASP A 22 18.64 -29.63 -14.36
CA ASP A 22 19.48 -29.22 -15.50
C ASP A 22 19.32 -27.74 -15.88
N GLY A 23 18.42 -27.00 -15.19
CA GLY A 23 18.15 -25.58 -15.43
C GLY A 23 17.37 -25.29 -16.73
N THR A 24 16.90 -26.30 -17.45
CA THR A 24 16.23 -26.12 -18.76
C THR A 24 14.78 -25.68 -18.65
N VAL A 25 14.14 -25.93 -17.50
CA VAL A 25 12.74 -25.55 -17.24
C VAL A 25 12.65 -24.78 -15.93
N MET A 26 11.89 -23.69 -15.91
CA MET A 26 11.53 -23.00 -14.70
C MET A 26 10.01 -23.00 -14.48
N ALA A 27 9.62 -23.07 -13.20
CA ALA A 27 8.26 -22.86 -12.76
C ALA A 27 8.23 -21.68 -11.79
N PHE A 28 7.19 -20.87 -11.85
CA PHE A 28 7.03 -19.70 -10.96
C PHE A 28 5.55 -19.33 -10.84
N THR A 29 5.22 -18.55 -9.83
CA THR A 29 3.89 -18.00 -9.71
C THR A 29 3.87 -16.55 -10.20
N ALA A 30 2.76 -16.17 -10.85
CA ALA A 30 2.55 -14.81 -11.33
C ALA A 30 1.13 -14.31 -10.99
N THR A 31 1.02 -13.02 -10.76
CA THR A 31 -0.23 -12.30 -10.53
C THR A 31 -0.12 -10.89 -11.11
N ASP A 32 -1.24 -10.33 -11.51
CA ASP A 32 -1.37 -8.93 -11.91
C ASP A 32 -2.62 -8.31 -11.25
N PRO A 33 -2.95 -7.02 -11.46
CA PRO A 33 -4.08 -6.40 -10.79
C PRO A 33 -5.45 -7.05 -11.03
N VAL A 34 -5.63 -7.80 -12.12
CA VAL A 34 -6.91 -8.45 -12.47
C VAL A 34 -6.82 -9.97 -12.53
N THR A 35 -5.63 -10.53 -12.33
CA THR A 35 -5.38 -11.97 -12.35
C THR A 35 -4.86 -12.43 -11.00
N PRO A 36 -5.62 -13.21 -10.22
CA PRO A 36 -5.11 -13.88 -9.02
C PRO A 36 -3.90 -14.75 -9.33
N THR A 37 -3.13 -15.10 -8.30
CA THR A 37 -1.91 -15.88 -8.46
C THR A 37 -2.16 -17.23 -9.10
N GLU A 38 -1.44 -17.50 -10.21
CA GLU A 38 -1.44 -18.77 -10.91
C GLU A 38 -0.02 -19.28 -11.12
N LEU A 39 0.14 -20.58 -11.39
CA LEU A 39 1.41 -21.22 -11.74
C LEU A 39 1.69 -21.06 -13.23
N TYR A 40 2.93 -20.75 -13.54
CA TYR A 40 3.47 -20.67 -14.90
C TYR A 40 4.67 -21.58 -15.05
N VAL A 41 4.88 -22.09 -16.26
CA VAL A 41 6.05 -22.87 -16.64
C VAL A 41 6.65 -22.26 -17.89
N ALA A 42 7.97 -22.15 -17.93
CA ALA A 42 8.70 -21.63 -19.08
C ALA A 42 10.03 -22.42 -19.25
N MET A 43 10.68 -22.24 -20.40
CA MET A 43 12.08 -22.63 -20.52
C MET A 43 12.95 -21.81 -19.59
N GLY A 44 14.13 -22.32 -19.19
CA GLY A 44 15.02 -21.64 -18.26
C GLY A 44 15.52 -20.26 -18.71
N ASP A 45 15.45 -19.98 -20.02
CA ASP A 45 15.72 -18.68 -20.63
C ASP A 45 14.47 -17.77 -20.74
N GLY A 46 13.33 -18.18 -20.18
CA GLY A 46 12.06 -17.45 -20.26
C GLY A 46 11.24 -17.70 -21.52
N ALA A 47 11.74 -18.47 -22.48
CA ALA A 47 10.99 -18.79 -23.70
C ALA A 47 9.80 -19.71 -23.41
N THR A 48 8.80 -19.70 -24.31
CA THR A 48 7.64 -20.61 -24.28
C THR A 48 6.86 -20.62 -22.96
N GLU A 49 6.73 -19.45 -22.32
CA GLU A 49 5.96 -19.33 -21.08
C GLU A 49 4.50 -19.72 -21.29
N GLN A 50 3.97 -20.53 -20.38
CA GLN A 50 2.59 -21.01 -20.38
C GLN A 50 2.01 -20.96 -18.96
N LYS A 51 0.76 -20.50 -18.85
CA LYS A 51 -0.05 -20.64 -17.63
C LYS A 51 -0.35 -22.13 -17.42
N ALA A 52 0.09 -22.69 -16.31
CA ALA A 52 -0.04 -24.11 -15.99
C ALA A 52 -1.28 -24.42 -15.15
N THR A 53 -1.87 -23.44 -14.47
CA THR A 53 -3.08 -23.60 -13.65
C THR A 53 -4.14 -22.58 -14.02
N GLY A 54 -5.40 -22.91 -13.76
CA GLY A 54 -6.58 -22.05 -13.94
C GLY A 54 -7.51 -22.14 -12.73
N PHE A 55 -6.94 -22.13 -11.51
CA PHE A 55 -7.72 -22.29 -10.27
C PHE A 55 -8.80 -21.21 -10.10
N ASN A 56 -8.57 -20.03 -10.67
CA ASN A 56 -9.46 -18.89 -10.55
C ASN A 56 -10.32 -18.64 -11.81
N ASP A 57 -10.17 -19.40 -12.88
CA ASP A 57 -10.80 -19.11 -14.19
C ASP A 57 -12.34 -19.12 -14.11
N ASP A 58 -12.92 -20.09 -13.40
CA ASP A 58 -14.38 -20.19 -13.23
C ASP A 58 -14.93 -18.98 -12.47
N TRP A 59 -14.25 -18.56 -11.40
CA TRP A 59 -14.62 -17.39 -10.61
C TRP A 59 -14.45 -16.10 -11.40
N LEU A 60 -13.35 -15.95 -12.13
CA LEU A 60 -13.10 -14.78 -12.99
C LEU A 60 -14.16 -14.62 -14.07
N GLY A 61 -14.75 -15.72 -14.55
CA GLY A 61 -15.88 -15.70 -15.49
C GLY A 61 -17.19 -15.16 -14.89
N LEU A 62 -17.29 -15.04 -13.56
CA LEU A 62 -18.50 -14.58 -12.85
C LEU A 62 -18.42 -13.14 -12.34
N VAL A 63 -17.25 -12.52 -12.37
CA VAL A 63 -17.02 -11.18 -11.79
C VAL A 63 -16.51 -10.20 -12.85
N THR A 64 -16.77 -8.92 -12.64
CA THR A 64 -16.20 -7.84 -13.41
C THR A 64 -15.11 -7.15 -12.60
N LEU A 65 -13.89 -7.23 -13.07
CA LEU A 65 -12.74 -6.56 -12.46
C LEU A 65 -12.34 -5.34 -13.29
N GLN A 66 -11.90 -4.28 -12.61
CA GLN A 66 -11.36 -3.09 -13.27
C GLN A 66 -9.83 -3.14 -13.25
N PRO A 67 -9.15 -2.83 -14.36
CA PRO A 67 -7.69 -2.74 -14.37
C PRO A 67 -7.23 -1.58 -13.50
N ALA A 68 -6.00 -1.68 -13.00
CA ALA A 68 -5.32 -0.59 -12.32
C ALA A 68 -4.63 0.32 -13.36
N GLU A 69 -4.86 1.60 -13.25
CA GLU A 69 -4.18 2.61 -14.08
C GLU A 69 -3.03 3.23 -13.28
N ARG A 70 -1.81 3.14 -13.80
CA ARG A 70 -0.63 3.73 -13.16
C ARG A 70 -0.73 5.26 -13.16
N LEU A 71 -0.35 5.86 -12.03
CA LEU A 71 -0.29 7.30 -11.81
C LEU A 71 1.07 7.66 -11.20
N THR A 72 1.71 8.69 -11.73
CA THR A 72 2.92 9.26 -11.14
C THR A 72 2.72 10.76 -10.92
N TRP A 73 3.36 11.30 -9.88
CA TRP A 73 3.36 12.73 -9.58
C TRP A 73 4.67 13.13 -8.90
N THR A 74 4.98 14.40 -8.94
CA THR A 74 6.17 14.95 -8.33
C THR A 74 5.78 15.77 -7.10
N VAL A 75 6.45 15.57 -5.97
CA VAL A 75 6.29 16.35 -4.75
C VAL A 75 7.23 17.57 -4.75
N GLU A 76 7.09 18.45 -3.74
CA GLU A 76 7.75 19.77 -3.71
C GLU A 76 9.28 19.70 -3.88
N ASP A 77 9.93 18.69 -3.31
CA ASP A 77 11.38 18.51 -3.41
C ASP A 77 11.87 17.91 -4.73
N GLY A 78 10.95 17.62 -5.68
CA GLY A 78 11.25 17.03 -6.98
C GLY A 78 11.24 15.49 -7.00
N THR A 79 10.93 14.83 -5.88
CA THR A 79 10.81 13.37 -5.81
C THR A 79 9.59 12.90 -6.59
N GLU A 80 9.77 11.93 -7.47
CA GLU A 80 8.66 11.25 -8.16
C GLU A 80 8.08 10.15 -7.28
N ILE A 81 6.76 10.17 -7.13
CA ILE A 81 5.98 9.17 -6.39
C ILE A 81 5.10 8.39 -7.38
N GLU A 82 4.91 7.12 -7.09
CA GLU A 82 4.13 6.19 -7.91
C GLU A 82 2.91 5.68 -7.15
N GLY A 83 1.82 5.47 -7.88
CA GLY A 83 0.62 4.82 -7.40
C GLY A 83 -0.24 4.30 -8.54
N TRP A 84 -1.39 3.78 -8.19
CA TRP A 84 -2.37 3.23 -9.14
C TRP A 84 -3.77 3.61 -8.71
N VAL A 85 -4.66 3.72 -9.69
CA VAL A 85 -6.07 3.96 -9.49
C VAL A 85 -6.88 2.83 -10.13
N ILE A 86 -7.79 2.23 -9.37
CA ILE A 86 -8.83 1.33 -9.88
C ILE A 86 -10.14 2.13 -9.91
N LYS A 87 -10.78 2.20 -11.08
CA LYS A 87 -12.07 2.87 -11.26
C LYS A 87 -13.23 2.06 -10.67
N PRO A 88 -14.35 2.69 -10.31
CA PRO A 88 -15.57 1.96 -9.96
C PRO A 88 -16.04 1.06 -11.11
N VAL A 89 -16.59 -0.11 -10.77
CA VAL A 89 -17.29 -0.93 -11.76
C VAL A 89 -18.52 -0.16 -12.24
N GLY A 90 -18.71 -0.10 -13.56
CA GLY A 90 -19.77 0.69 -14.18
C GLY A 90 -19.47 2.19 -14.27
N TYR A 91 -18.19 2.58 -14.15
CA TYR A 91 -17.75 3.97 -14.28
C TYR A 91 -18.34 4.69 -15.49
N GLY A 92 -18.93 5.87 -15.26
CA GLY A 92 -19.41 6.80 -16.27
C GLY A 92 -18.80 8.19 -16.05
N GLU A 93 -18.37 8.86 -17.13
CA GLU A 93 -17.70 10.18 -17.04
C GLU A 93 -18.59 11.29 -16.47
N GLY A 94 -19.92 11.15 -16.54
CA GLY A 94 -20.87 12.14 -16.01
C GLY A 94 -21.31 11.91 -14.57
N ASP A 95 -20.84 10.85 -13.95
CA ASP A 95 -21.19 10.48 -12.58
C ASP A 95 -20.20 11.06 -11.57
N SER A 96 -20.52 10.91 -10.28
CA SER A 96 -19.65 11.35 -9.17
C SER A 96 -19.47 10.22 -8.18
N TYR A 97 -18.22 9.84 -7.92
CA TYR A 97 -17.85 8.67 -7.11
C TYR A 97 -16.94 9.06 -5.94
N PRO A 98 -17.12 8.48 -4.76
CA PRO A 98 -16.15 8.64 -3.67
C PRO A 98 -14.80 8.01 -4.03
N LEU A 99 -13.72 8.52 -3.42
CA LEU A 99 -12.38 7.98 -3.55
C LEU A 99 -11.85 7.48 -2.21
N ILE A 100 -11.26 6.29 -2.20
CA ILE A 100 -10.58 5.74 -1.03
C ILE A 100 -9.08 5.66 -1.29
N LEU A 101 -8.28 6.31 -0.42
CA LEU A 101 -6.84 6.12 -0.34
C LEU A 101 -6.55 4.84 0.46
N LYS A 102 -5.84 3.90 -0.16
CA LYS A 102 -5.35 2.68 0.47
C LYS A 102 -3.87 2.80 0.79
N ILE A 103 -3.52 2.55 2.05
CA ILE A 103 -2.16 2.71 2.57
C ILE A 103 -1.61 1.33 2.96
N HIS A 104 -0.44 0.95 2.41
CA HIS A 104 0.21 -0.31 2.75
C HIS A 104 0.87 -0.28 4.13
N GLY A 105 1.15 -1.45 4.67
CA GLY A 105 1.96 -1.61 5.90
C GLY A 105 3.46 -1.53 5.61
N GLY A 106 4.26 -1.68 6.63
CA GLY A 106 5.71 -1.66 6.55
C GLY A 106 6.31 -0.68 7.56
N PRO A 107 6.82 0.49 7.16
CA PRO A 107 6.69 1.23 5.89
C PRO A 107 7.43 0.62 4.71
N HIS A 108 8.51 -0.13 4.96
CA HIS A 108 9.40 -0.71 3.94
C HIS A 108 8.75 -1.89 3.21
N SER A 109 7.60 -1.66 2.61
CA SER A 109 6.88 -2.54 1.71
C SER A 109 6.53 -1.74 0.45
N ALA A 110 5.82 -2.35 -0.50
CA ALA A 110 5.33 -1.65 -1.67
C ALA A 110 4.08 -2.33 -2.23
N TYR A 111 3.18 -1.53 -2.77
CA TYR A 111 2.20 -2.00 -3.74
C TYR A 111 2.86 -2.22 -5.11
N GLY A 112 2.16 -2.88 -6.00
CA GLY A 112 2.61 -3.13 -7.37
C GLY A 112 1.53 -3.85 -8.16
N ASN A 113 1.94 -4.43 -9.28
CA ASN A 113 1.07 -5.18 -10.17
C ASN A 113 0.68 -6.53 -9.56
N THR A 114 -0.18 -6.49 -8.54
CA THR A 114 -0.64 -7.65 -7.75
C THR A 114 -2.15 -7.61 -7.61
N PHE A 115 -2.79 -8.76 -7.58
CA PHE A 115 -4.22 -8.88 -7.30
C PHE A 115 -4.52 -8.59 -5.82
N PHE A 116 -5.30 -7.54 -5.56
CA PHE A 116 -5.78 -7.18 -4.23
C PHE A 116 -7.30 -7.32 -4.17
N PRO A 117 -7.86 -8.41 -3.63
CA PRO A 117 -9.32 -8.64 -3.61
C PRO A 117 -10.11 -7.49 -3.01
N THR A 118 -9.61 -6.91 -1.93
CA THR A 118 -10.25 -5.77 -1.24
C THR A 118 -10.43 -4.55 -2.15
N PHE A 119 -9.48 -4.29 -3.07
CA PHE A 119 -9.58 -3.16 -3.98
C PHE A 119 -10.70 -3.35 -4.99
N HIS A 120 -10.90 -4.58 -5.47
CA HIS A 120 -11.99 -4.92 -6.37
C HIS A 120 -13.36 -4.91 -5.67
N VAL A 121 -13.43 -5.32 -4.40
CA VAL A 121 -14.65 -5.17 -3.59
C VAL A 121 -15.03 -3.69 -3.46
N LEU A 122 -14.08 -2.81 -3.18
CA LEU A 122 -14.32 -1.37 -3.11
C LEU A 122 -14.72 -0.79 -4.48
N SER A 123 -14.04 -1.18 -5.55
CA SER A 123 -14.39 -0.79 -6.93
C SER A 123 -15.81 -1.23 -7.30
N SER A 124 -16.21 -2.45 -6.93
CA SER A 124 -17.57 -2.97 -7.16
C SER A 124 -18.62 -2.25 -6.30
N ALA A 125 -18.23 -1.70 -5.16
CA ALA A 125 -19.08 -0.88 -4.31
C ALA A 125 -19.18 0.59 -4.77
N GLY A 126 -18.58 0.94 -5.91
CA GLY A 126 -18.67 2.26 -6.51
C GLY A 126 -17.60 3.27 -6.06
N PHE A 127 -16.46 2.80 -5.56
CA PHE A 127 -15.36 3.68 -5.15
C PHE A 127 -14.24 3.70 -6.19
N PHE A 128 -13.65 4.87 -6.40
CA PHE A 128 -12.27 4.94 -6.86
C PHE A 128 -11.35 4.43 -5.75
N VAL A 129 -10.37 3.61 -6.10
CA VAL A 129 -9.37 3.08 -5.15
C VAL A 129 -8.00 3.57 -5.59
N LEU A 130 -7.44 4.52 -4.84
CA LEU A 130 -6.07 5.00 -5.00
C LEU A 130 -5.17 4.23 -4.03
N TYR A 131 -4.08 3.66 -4.52
CA TYR A 131 -3.03 3.04 -3.70
C TYR A 131 -1.66 3.45 -4.21
N THR A 132 -0.74 3.76 -3.30
CA THR A 132 0.48 4.49 -3.63
C THR A 132 1.69 3.93 -2.91
N ASN A 133 2.88 4.22 -3.42
CA ASN A 133 4.17 3.94 -2.78
C ASN A 133 4.86 5.27 -2.43
N PRO A 134 4.60 5.84 -1.24
CA PRO A 134 5.25 7.06 -0.79
C PRO A 134 6.72 6.82 -0.45
N ARG A 135 7.48 7.87 -0.17
CA ARG A 135 8.79 7.77 0.48
C ARG A 135 8.68 6.87 1.72
N GLY A 136 9.66 6.00 1.92
CA GLY A 136 9.59 4.91 2.90
C GLY A 136 9.31 3.54 2.28
N SER A 137 8.71 3.49 1.07
CA SER A 137 8.42 2.23 0.37
C SER A 137 9.69 1.58 -0.16
N SER A 138 9.67 0.25 -0.24
CA SER A 138 10.74 -0.54 -0.88
C SER A 138 10.61 -0.55 -2.40
N GLY A 139 11.72 -0.88 -3.10
CA GLY A 139 11.74 -1.02 -4.56
C GLY A 139 12.23 0.21 -5.33
N TYR A 140 12.41 1.35 -4.67
CA TYR A 140 12.83 2.63 -5.28
C TYR A 140 14.27 3.04 -4.88
N GLY A 141 15.03 2.12 -4.31
CA GLY A 141 16.39 2.35 -3.83
C GLY A 141 16.47 2.72 -2.35
N HIS A 142 17.71 2.72 -1.84
CA HIS A 142 17.99 2.91 -0.42
C HIS A 142 17.53 4.28 0.08
N ASP A 143 17.86 5.34 -0.62
CA ASP A 143 17.61 6.72 -0.17
C ASP A 143 16.10 7.02 -0.11
N PHE A 144 15.34 6.51 -1.06
CA PHE A 144 13.87 6.61 -1.05
C PHE A 144 13.26 5.83 0.13
N MET A 145 13.74 4.61 0.36
CA MET A 145 13.24 3.73 1.42
C MET A 145 13.49 4.31 2.81
N TYR A 146 14.61 4.99 3.04
CA TYR A 146 14.97 5.57 4.34
C TYR A 146 14.77 7.09 4.43
N ALA A 147 14.15 7.71 3.42
CA ALA A 147 13.87 9.15 3.41
C ALA A 147 13.00 9.60 4.60
N THR A 148 12.10 8.74 5.06
CA THR A 148 11.17 9.03 6.16
C THR A 148 11.73 8.75 7.56
N ARG A 149 12.98 8.32 7.68
CA ARG A 149 13.62 8.03 8.97
C ARG A 149 13.61 9.26 9.89
N GLY A 150 13.01 9.13 11.08
CA GLY A 150 12.78 10.24 12.01
C GLY A 150 11.67 11.21 11.59
N GLN A 151 10.95 10.93 10.49
CA GLN A 151 9.97 11.83 9.89
C GLN A 151 8.68 11.11 9.43
N TRP A 152 8.36 9.96 10.02
CA TRP A 152 7.10 9.26 9.74
C TRP A 152 5.90 10.18 9.99
N GLY A 153 4.98 10.23 9.05
CA GLY A 153 3.83 11.14 9.10
C GLY A 153 4.14 12.57 8.62
N ILE A 154 5.34 12.85 8.15
CA ILE A 154 5.73 14.17 7.63
C ILE A 154 5.90 14.11 6.11
N LEU A 155 6.96 13.50 5.62
CA LEU A 155 7.24 13.41 4.18
C LEU A 155 6.26 12.49 3.46
N ASP A 156 5.99 11.34 4.02
CA ASP A 156 5.04 10.36 3.51
C ASP A 156 3.58 10.90 3.53
N LYS A 157 3.20 11.71 4.52
CA LYS A 157 1.92 12.45 4.50
C LYS A 157 1.80 13.35 3.28
N GLU A 158 2.84 14.10 2.96
CA GLU A 158 2.89 14.96 1.77
C GLU A 158 2.67 14.12 0.50
N ASP A 159 3.38 13.00 0.39
CA ASP A 159 3.29 12.11 -0.75
C ASP A 159 1.86 11.57 -0.95
N TYR A 160 1.19 11.17 0.15
CA TYR A 160 -0.20 10.70 0.11
C TYR A 160 -1.18 11.81 -0.30
N LEU A 161 -1.07 12.99 0.30
CA LEU A 161 -2.00 14.08 0.00
C LEU A 161 -1.84 14.61 -1.43
N THR A 162 -0.61 14.75 -1.91
CA THR A 162 -0.33 15.13 -3.29
C THR A 162 -0.81 14.06 -4.27
N GLY A 163 -0.72 12.77 -3.88
CA GLY A 163 -1.28 11.66 -4.65
C GLY A 163 -2.80 11.72 -4.77
N VAL A 164 -3.50 12.06 -3.69
CA VAL A 164 -4.96 12.30 -3.72
C VAL A 164 -5.29 13.45 -4.67
N ASP A 165 -4.57 14.57 -4.57
CA ASP A 165 -4.79 15.73 -5.46
C ASP A 165 -4.52 15.38 -6.93
N SER A 166 -3.49 14.60 -7.21
CA SER A 166 -3.16 14.11 -8.56
C SER A 166 -4.24 13.19 -9.11
N ALA A 167 -4.80 12.30 -8.27
CA ALA A 167 -5.91 11.45 -8.67
C ALA A 167 -7.18 12.25 -8.96
N LEU A 168 -7.52 13.22 -8.12
CA LEU A 168 -8.67 14.11 -8.33
C LEU A 168 -8.52 14.94 -9.62
N ALA A 169 -7.33 15.45 -9.90
CA ALA A 169 -7.04 16.18 -11.13
C ALA A 169 -7.17 15.29 -12.38
N ARG A 170 -6.74 14.03 -12.29
CA ARG A 170 -6.76 13.06 -13.40
C ARG A 170 -8.16 12.50 -13.67
N TYR A 171 -8.97 12.36 -12.62
CA TYR A 171 -10.29 11.74 -12.67
C TYR A 171 -11.37 12.69 -12.12
N PRO A 172 -11.91 13.61 -12.94
CA PRO A 172 -12.91 14.59 -12.50
C PRO A 172 -14.21 14.01 -11.91
N ALA A 173 -14.50 12.74 -12.18
CA ALA A 173 -15.61 12.01 -11.57
C ALA A 173 -15.31 11.55 -10.12
N ALA A 174 -14.07 11.64 -9.65
CA ALA A 174 -13.74 11.42 -8.25
C ALA A 174 -14.13 12.67 -7.43
N ASP A 175 -14.98 12.49 -6.44
CA ASP A 175 -15.56 13.57 -5.65
C ASP A 175 -14.65 13.96 -4.48
N SER A 176 -14.07 15.15 -4.56
CA SER A 176 -13.17 15.68 -3.52
C SER A 176 -13.85 15.91 -2.16
N THR A 177 -15.18 15.88 -2.09
CA THR A 177 -15.94 16.00 -0.85
C THR A 177 -16.29 14.65 -0.22
N ARG A 178 -15.95 13.52 -0.87
CA ARG A 178 -16.22 12.16 -0.42
C ARG A 178 -14.96 11.31 -0.45
N LEU A 179 -13.94 11.74 0.33
CA LEU A 179 -12.66 11.05 0.44
C LEU A 179 -12.64 10.16 1.67
N GLY A 180 -12.24 8.89 1.49
CA GLY A 180 -11.99 7.95 2.57
C GLY A 180 -10.51 7.58 2.63
N VAL A 181 -10.05 7.11 3.79
CA VAL A 181 -8.69 6.59 3.98
C VAL A 181 -8.72 5.27 4.73
N SER A 182 -7.88 4.32 4.32
CA SER A 182 -7.82 3.02 5.00
C SER A 182 -6.44 2.38 4.86
N GLY A 183 -5.96 1.81 5.98
CA GLY A 183 -4.72 1.05 6.01
C GLY A 183 -4.61 0.15 7.21
N GLY A 184 -3.58 -0.69 7.21
CA GLY A 184 -3.28 -1.60 8.32
C GLY A 184 -1.81 -1.57 8.70
N SER A 185 -1.47 -1.87 9.97
CA SER A 185 -0.12 -1.80 10.51
C SER A 185 0.44 -0.37 10.40
N TYR A 186 1.59 -0.16 9.76
CA TYR A 186 2.05 1.19 9.42
C TYR A 186 0.98 1.99 8.65
N GLY A 187 0.25 1.37 7.70
CA GLY A 187 -0.86 2.02 7.02
C GLY A 187 -2.03 2.39 7.96
N GLY A 188 -2.21 1.64 9.05
CA GLY A 188 -3.13 1.98 10.13
C GLY A 188 -2.65 3.17 10.95
N PHE A 189 -1.36 3.21 11.31
CA PHE A 189 -0.72 4.40 11.89
C PHE A 189 -0.95 5.63 11.01
N MET A 190 -0.64 5.52 9.72
CA MET A 190 -0.80 6.63 8.77
C MET A 190 -2.27 7.04 8.58
N THR A 191 -3.21 6.10 8.61
CA THR A 191 -4.65 6.41 8.62
C THR A 191 -5.02 7.26 9.82
N ASN A 192 -4.59 6.86 11.04
CA ASN A 192 -4.79 7.64 12.25
C ASN A 192 -4.09 9.00 12.20
N TRP A 193 -2.87 9.04 11.65
CA TRP A 193 -2.09 10.27 11.50
C TRP A 193 -2.79 11.26 10.57
N LEU A 194 -3.26 10.80 9.42
CA LEU A 194 -3.97 11.65 8.45
C LEU A 194 -5.27 12.19 9.04
N THR A 195 -6.08 11.38 9.73
CA THR A 195 -7.33 11.85 10.36
C THR A 195 -7.09 12.81 11.52
N ALA A 196 -5.94 12.73 12.20
CA ALA A 196 -5.59 13.60 13.32
C ALA A 196 -4.86 14.89 12.88
N THR A 197 -4.34 14.95 11.67
CA THR A 197 -3.50 16.07 11.18
C THR A 197 -3.98 16.75 9.91
N THR A 198 -5.13 16.33 9.35
CA THR A 198 -5.81 16.96 8.22
C THR A 198 -7.31 16.65 8.26
N ASP A 199 -8.13 17.52 7.70
CA ASP A 199 -9.58 17.40 7.55
C ASP A 199 -10.00 16.88 6.17
N ARG A 200 -9.05 16.38 5.36
CA ARG A 200 -9.29 15.94 3.98
C ARG A 200 -10.23 14.73 3.88
N PHE A 201 -10.27 13.86 4.88
CA PHE A 201 -10.99 12.59 4.83
C PHE A 201 -12.28 12.63 5.64
N GLN A 202 -13.40 12.22 5.03
CA GLN A 202 -14.72 12.19 5.63
C GLN A 202 -15.03 10.87 6.36
N ALA A 203 -14.23 9.82 6.13
CA ALA A 203 -14.34 8.54 6.83
C ALA A 203 -13.00 7.81 6.81
N ALA A 204 -12.77 6.99 7.83
CA ALA A 204 -11.54 6.20 7.94
C ALA A 204 -11.82 4.77 8.40
N VAL A 205 -10.97 3.84 7.93
CA VAL A 205 -10.92 2.46 8.44
C VAL A 205 -9.48 2.14 8.79
N THR A 206 -9.19 2.01 10.07
CA THR A 206 -7.87 1.68 10.58
C THR A 206 -7.84 0.25 11.11
N SER A 207 -6.85 -0.54 10.68
CA SER A 207 -6.74 -1.94 11.05
C SER A 207 -5.38 -2.23 11.69
N ARG A 208 -5.35 -3.04 12.79
CA ARG A 208 -4.11 -3.41 13.48
C ARG A 208 -3.12 -2.24 13.51
N SER A 209 -3.57 -1.12 14.06
CA SER A 209 -2.91 0.17 13.92
C SER A 209 -2.07 0.54 15.15
N ILE A 210 -1.23 1.53 14.99
CA ILE A 210 -0.45 2.11 16.07
C ILE A 210 -0.93 3.56 16.28
N THR A 211 -1.20 3.92 17.54
CA THR A 211 -1.60 5.27 17.93
C THR A 211 -0.58 5.94 18.85
N ASN A 212 0.21 5.13 19.58
CA ASN A 212 1.19 5.60 20.56
C ASN A 212 2.50 4.78 20.41
N TRP A 213 3.55 5.43 19.96
CA TRP A 213 4.83 4.77 19.71
C TRP A 213 5.57 4.39 21.00
N GLU A 214 5.37 5.12 22.12
CA GLU A 214 5.96 4.74 23.44
C GLU A 214 5.31 3.43 23.93
N SER A 215 3.96 3.31 23.84
CA SER A 215 3.25 2.09 24.21
C SER A 215 3.63 0.92 23.28
N TRP A 216 3.62 1.16 21.97
CA TRP A 216 3.98 0.14 20.98
C TRP A 216 5.39 -0.41 21.21
N TYR A 217 6.36 0.46 21.50
CA TYR A 217 7.73 0.03 21.82
C TYR A 217 7.78 -0.95 23.01
N GLY A 218 6.98 -0.70 24.05
CA GLY A 218 6.97 -1.51 25.26
C GLY A 218 6.20 -2.84 25.14
N THR A 219 5.36 -2.99 24.12
CA THR A 219 4.42 -4.12 24.01
C THR A 219 4.57 -4.94 22.74
N SER A 220 5.17 -4.41 21.68
CA SER A 220 5.35 -5.09 20.39
C SER A 220 6.51 -6.10 20.42
N ASP A 221 6.42 -7.11 19.57
CA ASP A 221 7.52 -8.04 19.27
C ASP A 221 8.57 -7.47 18.30
N ALA A 222 8.44 -6.20 17.88
CA ALA A 222 9.26 -5.59 16.84
C ALA A 222 9.82 -4.19 17.23
N GLN A 223 10.04 -3.93 18.52
CA GLN A 223 10.51 -2.64 19.03
C GLN A 223 11.78 -2.12 18.35
N GLY A 224 12.68 -3.00 17.90
CA GLY A 224 13.89 -2.63 17.17
C GLY A 224 13.64 -1.84 15.87
N LEU A 225 12.43 -1.93 15.30
CA LEU A 225 12.05 -1.13 14.15
C LEU A 225 12.07 0.37 14.49
N THR A 226 11.44 0.77 15.59
CA THR A 226 11.42 2.19 15.99
C THR A 226 12.75 2.68 16.55
N GLU A 227 13.55 1.82 17.16
CA GLU A 227 14.92 2.20 17.53
C GLU A 227 15.73 2.63 16.30
N TYR A 228 15.59 1.89 15.21
CA TYR A 228 16.25 2.23 13.95
C TYR A 228 15.64 3.47 13.30
N GLU A 229 14.31 3.50 13.15
CA GLU A 229 13.60 4.55 12.44
C GLU A 229 13.58 5.88 13.19
N PHE A 230 13.52 5.87 14.52
CA PHE A 230 13.50 7.07 15.36
C PHE A 230 14.87 7.36 16.00
N MET A 231 15.92 6.65 15.55
CA MET A 231 17.32 6.90 15.92
C MET A 231 17.58 6.77 17.42
N GLY A 232 16.89 5.87 18.11
CA GLY A 232 17.07 5.56 19.52
C GLY A 232 15.79 5.10 20.20
N THR A 233 15.92 4.78 21.47
CA THR A 233 14.85 4.29 22.34
C THR A 233 13.88 5.41 22.74
N PRO A 234 12.67 5.10 23.27
CA PRO A 234 11.74 6.13 23.75
C PRO A 234 12.29 7.05 24.87
N TRP A 235 13.21 6.57 25.67
CA TRP A 235 13.83 7.41 26.70
C TRP A 235 14.97 8.30 26.20
N GLU A 236 15.58 7.95 25.06
CA GLU A 236 16.56 8.79 24.36
C GLU A 236 15.90 9.81 23.43
N GLN A 237 14.79 9.42 22.78
CA GLN A 237 14.08 10.20 21.75
C GLN A 237 12.61 10.49 22.14
N ARG A 238 12.34 10.73 23.42
CA ARG A 238 10.98 10.87 23.96
C ARG A 238 10.11 11.87 23.19
N ASP A 239 10.65 13.04 22.89
CA ASP A 239 9.91 14.09 22.19
C ASP A 239 9.56 13.67 20.75
N LEU A 240 10.44 12.89 20.08
CA LEU A 240 10.19 12.35 18.76
C LEU A 240 9.07 11.31 18.80
N TYR A 241 9.15 10.32 19.71
CA TYR A 241 8.11 9.30 19.87
C TYR A 241 6.74 9.92 20.12
N ARG A 242 6.62 10.91 20.98
CA ARG A 242 5.37 11.62 21.28
C ARG A 242 4.87 12.43 20.10
N ARG A 243 5.77 13.20 19.47
CA ARG A 243 5.43 14.05 18.31
C ARG A 243 4.92 13.23 17.13
N LEU A 244 5.45 12.03 16.89
CA LEU A 244 5.04 11.15 15.82
C LEU A 244 3.88 10.20 16.20
N SER A 245 3.39 10.26 17.43
CA SER A 245 2.24 9.44 17.88
C SER A 245 0.91 10.11 17.57
N PRO A 246 0.02 9.48 16.78
CA PRO A 246 -1.32 10.03 16.47
C PRO A 246 -2.14 10.42 17.70
N ILE A 247 -1.99 9.71 18.82
CA ILE A 247 -2.69 10.00 20.07
C ILE A 247 -2.43 11.43 20.58
N SER A 248 -1.28 12.02 20.25
CA SER A 248 -0.94 13.40 20.63
C SER A 248 -1.83 14.45 19.95
N TYR A 249 -2.59 14.06 18.94
CA TYR A 249 -3.45 14.91 18.11
C TYR A 249 -4.88 14.38 18.03
N VAL A 250 -5.26 13.44 18.87
CA VAL A 250 -6.55 12.74 18.80
C VAL A 250 -7.75 13.69 18.93
N GLU A 251 -7.60 14.80 19.62
CA GLU A 251 -8.64 15.82 19.79
C GLU A 251 -9.07 16.47 18.45
N ASN A 252 -8.22 16.40 17.42
CA ASN A 252 -8.52 16.95 16.10
C ASN A 252 -9.31 15.97 15.21
N VAL A 253 -9.46 14.71 15.63
CA VAL A 253 -10.14 13.69 14.81
C VAL A 253 -11.64 13.96 14.75
N THR A 254 -12.13 14.33 13.58
CA THR A 254 -13.56 14.57 13.33
C THR A 254 -14.18 13.50 12.42
N ALA A 255 -13.37 12.80 11.62
CA ALA A 255 -13.83 11.76 10.71
C ALA A 255 -14.32 10.51 11.46
N PRO A 256 -15.55 10.03 11.20
CA PRO A 256 -15.98 8.71 11.68
C PRO A 256 -14.94 7.65 11.31
N THR A 257 -14.48 6.91 12.30
CA THR A 257 -13.39 5.94 12.14
C THR A 257 -13.81 4.57 12.63
N LEU A 258 -13.77 3.59 11.72
CA LEU A 258 -13.90 2.17 12.08
C LEU A 258 -12.52 1.62 12.46
N ILE A 259 -12.44 1.04 13.66
CA ILE A 259 -11.22 0.40 14.17
C ILE A 259 -11.41 -1.11 14.13
N ILE A 260 -10.49 -1.81 13.46
CA ILE A 260 -10.45 -3.27 13.36
C ILE A 260 -9.13 -3.75 13.98
N HIS A 261 -9.20 -4.56 15.04
CA HIS A 261 -8.02 -5.04 15.73
C HIS A 261 -8.24 -6.45 16.27
N SER A 262 -7.17 -7.26 16.31
CA SER A 262 -7.19 -8.59 16.91
C SER A 262 -6.65 -8.52 18.35
N GLU A 263 -7.24 -9.25 19.28
CA GLU A 263 -6.83 -9.26 20.69
C GLU A 263 -5.43 -9.83 20.89
N GLU A 264 -5.03 -10.80 20.07
CA GLU A 264 -3.72 -11.46 20.14
C GLU A 264 -2.77 -10.95 19.03
N ASP A 265 -2.79 -9.66 18.73
CA ASP A 265 -1.83 -9.04 17.80
C ASP A 265 -0.57 -8.61 18.57
N TYR A 266 0.49 -9.39 18.45
CA TYR A 266 1.78 -9.10 19.11
C TYR A 266 2.67 -8.14 18.30
N ARG A 267 2.34 -7.87 17.04
CA ARG A 267 3.07 -6.92 16.20
C ARG A 267 2.57 -5.49 16.40
N THR A 268 1.25 -5.31 16.48
CA THR A 268 0.60 -4.05 16.76
C THR A 268 -0.37 -4.26 17.93
N PRO A 269 0.13 -4.43 19.16
CA PRO A 269 -0.71 -4.75 20.31
C PRO A 269 -1.75 -3.68 20.62
N LEU A 270 -2.86 -4.10 21.27
CA LEU A 270 -3.80 -3.20 21.91
C LEU A 270 -3.09 -2.52 23.09
N GLY A 271 -2.67 -1.26 22.96
CA GLY A 271 -1.90 -0.52 23.96
C GLY A 271 -2.45 0.84 24.26
#